data_55b4e36810e36038d2ca8790ee6b4169
#
_entry.id   55b4e36810e36038d2ca8790ee6b4169
#
_cell.length_a   1.000
_cell.length_b   1.000
_cell.length_c   1.000
_cell.angle_alpha   90.00
_cell.angle_beta   90.00
_cell.angle_gamma   90.00
#
_symmetry.space_group_name_H-M   'P 1'
#
loop_
_entity.id
_entity.type
_entity.pdbx_description
1 polymer ?
#
loop_
_entity_poly.entity_id
_entity_poly.type
_entity_poly.pdbx_seq_one_letter_code
_entity_poly.pdbx_strand_id
1 'polypeptide(L)'
;MPDLPDNPLLLARRQFLRGSGLSLGSAALASLLAGDTARGAAPTPDSRSPIPGLSGLPHHRPRAKNVIFLCQSGAPSQLDLFDYKPVLAERHGEELPESIRMGQRLTTMTSEQKTRPLTASLFKFAQHGQCGAWVSELLPHTAKVVDELCFLKSLHTSAINHDPGITFLQTGSEQPGRPSMGSWISYGLGTENAELPAFVVMISGGEPGDQPLYGRLWGSAFLPGSHAGVKLRGSGERVLYLANPPGVSRAARRRQLDTLAELNRLGHDRDGDPEILTRIEQYERAFGLQAAVPELADLANEPAATFELYGDDAKQPGSYAANCLMARRLVERGVRFVQLYHRDWDHHAKLPSRIRKHAKLTDQGSAALITDLAQRGLLNDTLVIWAGEFGRTAYCQGELTADDYGRDHHPRCFTVWLAGGGVKPGQTIGKTDDFSYNIAERPVHIHDLQATVLYLLGIDHERLTFRFQSRDYRLTDIAGEVVREALL
;
A
#
# COMPACT_ATOMS: atom_id res chain seq x y z
N MET A 1 21.87 -45.95 34.38
CA MET A 1 21.30 -45.03 33.39
C MET A 1 22.39 -44.01 33.11
N PRO A 2 22.96 -43.90 31.92
CA PRO A 2 23.92 -42.90 31.60
C PRO A 2 23.24 -41.55 31.37
N ASP A 3 23.84 -40.49 31.92
CA ASP A 3 23.45 -39.10 31.80
C ASP A 3 23.42 -38.66 30.32
N LEU A 4 22.29 -38.09 29.88
CA LEU A 4 22.14 -37.45 28.59
C LEU A 4 23.02 -36.15 28.59
N PRO A 5 23.74 -35.87 27.51
CA PRO A 5 24.60 -34.67 27.46
C PRO A 5 23.72 -33.41 27.42
N ASP A 6 24.10 -32.44 28.27
CA ASP A 6 23.49 -31.13 28.33
C ASP A 6 23.45 -30.46 26.93
N ASN A 7 22.25 -30.04 26.52
CA ASN A 7 22.03 -29.39 25.25
C ASN A 7 22.81 -28.06 25.18
N PRO A 8 23.79 -27.90 24.27
CA PRO A 8 24.63 -26.70 24.16
C PRO A 8 23.86 -25.40 23.96
N LEU A 9 22.62 -25.45 23.41
CA LEU A 9 21.73 -24.30 23.28
C LEU A 9 21.16 -23.81 24.61
N LEU A 10 20.98 -24.70 25.59
CA LEU A 10 20.52 -24.34 26.94
C LEU A 10 21.67 -23.70 27.78
N LEU A 11 22.91 -24.12 27.57
CA LEU A 11 24.09 -23.50 28.17
C LEU A 11 24.30 -22.10 27.62
N ALA A 12 24.20 -21.89 26.31
CA ALA A 12 24.29 -20.58 25.68
C ALA A 12 23.19 -19.60 26.16
N ARG A 13 21.98 -20.09 26.37
CA ARG A 13 20.83 -19.29 26.88
C ARG A 13 21.04 -18.86 28.34
N ARG A 14 21.58 -19.75 29.22
CA ARG A 14 21.92 -19.43 30.61
C ARG A 14 23.09 -18.46 30.72
N GLN A 15 24.10 -18.61 29.89
CA GLN A 15 25.24 -17.67 29.83
C GLN A 15 24.81 -16.31 29.30
N PHE A 16 23.93 -16.27 28.29
CA PHE A 16 23.37 -15.03 27.75
C PHE A 16 22.55 -14.30 28.84
N LEU A 17 21.68 -14.99 29.57
CA LEU A 17 20.85 -14.37 30.62
C LEU A 17 21.68 -13.93 31.85
N ARG A 18 22.76 -14.63 32.20
CA ARG A 18 23.70 -14.20 33.27
C ARG A 18 24.56 -13.04 32.81
N GLY A 19 25.07 -13.06 31.59
CA GLY A 19 25.86 -11.96 31.02
C GLY A 19 25.06 -10.69 30.81
N SER A 20 23.82 -10.79 30.30
CA SER A 20 22.95 -9.64 30.08
C SER A 20 22.42 -9.03 31.38
N GLY A 21 22.18 -9.83 32.43
CA GLY A 21 21.76 -9.32 33.74
C GLY A 21 22.83 -8.50 34.45
N LEU A 22 24.10 -8.91 34.33
CA LEU A 22 25.24 -8.17 34.90
C LEU A 22 25.63 -6.94 34.07
N SER A 23 25.54 -7.02 32.72
CA SER A 23 25.91 -5.90 31.84
C SER A 23 24.85 -4.79 31.80
N LEU A 24 23.56 -5.12 31.82
CA LEU A 24 22.51 -4.13 31.91
C LEU A 24 22.40 -3.48 33.29
N GLY A 25 22.60 -4.25 34.36
CA GLY A 25 22.61 -3.72 35.72
C GLY A 25 23.79 -2.81 35.97
N SER A 26 24.99 -3.16 35.51
CA SER A 26 26.18 -2.32 35.67
C SER A 26 26.18 -1.08 34.79
N ALA A 27 25.63 -1.16 33.56
CA ALA A 27 25.44 0.01 32.70
C ALA A 27 24.39 0.97 33.27
N ALA A 28 23.29 0.46 33.83
CA ALA A 28 22.30 1.27 34.53
C ALA A 28 22.86 1.93 35.79
N LEU A 29 23.68 1.21 36.58
CA LEU A 29 24.32 1.73 37.77
C LEU A 29 25.41 2.76 37.41
N ALA A 30 26.19 2.53 36.36
CA ALA A 30 27.18 3.49 35.86
C ALA A 30 26.50 4.77 35.35
N SER A 31 25.36 4.66 34.66
CA SER A 31 24.54 5.80 34.20
C SER A 31 23.97 6.61 35.37
N LEU A 32 23.57 5.95 36.46
CA LEU A 32 23.07 6.60 37.66
C LEU A 32 24.19 7.29 38.47
N LEU A 33 25.40 6.74 38.45
CA LEU A 33 26.54 7.29 39.14
C LEU A 33 27.31 8.38 38.36
N ALA A 34 27.14 8.39 37.01
CA ALA A 34 27.76 9.40 36.14
C ALA A 34 26.96 10.71 36.04
N GLY A 35 25.87 10.85 36.82
CA GLY A 35 24.96 12.00 36.77
C GLY A 35 25.52 13.36 37.16
N ASP A 36 26.79 13.44 37.70
CA ASP A 36 27.33 14.69 38.25
C ASP A 36 28.62 15.23 37.59
N THR A 37 29.18 14.58 36.58
CA THR A 37 30.50 15.02 36.06
C THR A 37 30.63 15.21 34.54
N ALA A 38 29.56 15.13 33.77
CA ALA A 38 29.63 15.35 32.32
C ALA A 38 29.30 16.80 31.91
N ARG A 39 30.21 17.75 32.24
CA ARG A 39 30.30 19.01 31.50
C ARG A 39 31.25 18.79 30.32
N GLY A 40 30.69 18.83 29.08
CA GLY A 40 31.48 19.03 27.87
C GLY A 40 31.52 17.88 26.87
N ALA A 41 30.44 17.16 26.65
CA ALA A 41 30.31 16.42 25.39
C ALA A 41 29.83 17.39 24.30
N ALA A 42 30.57 17.45 23.18
CA ALA A 42 30.12 18.15 21.99
C ALA A 42 28.72 17.62 21.61
N PRO A 43 27.81 18.47 21.10
CA PRO A 43 26.49 18.01 20.70
C PRO A 43 26.68 16.88 19.68
N THR A 44 26.21 15.67 20.02
CA THR A 44 26.09 14.58 19.06
C THR A 44 25.25 15.08 17.90
N PRO A 45 25.62 14.80 16.63
CA PRO A 45 24.81 15.15 15.50
C PRO A 45 23.40 14.69 15.77
N ASP A 46 22.43 15.57 15.60
CA ASP A 46 21.03 15.27 15.84
C ASP A 46 20.67 14.03 14.99
N SER A 47 20.51 12.88 15.63
CA SER A 47 20.25 11.60 14.99
C SER A 47 18.87 11.56 14.31
N ARG A 48 18.15 12.67 14.32
CA ARG A 48 16.87 12.95 13.65
C ARG A 48 17.04 13.44 12.21
N SER A 49 18.12 13.07 11.53
CA SER A 49 18.26 13.36 10.12
C SER A 49 17.27 12.53 9.29
N PRO A 50 16.60 13.12 8.30
CA PRO A 50 15.82 12.37 7.32
C PRO A 50 16.70 11.28 6.70
N ILE A 51 16.08 10.13 6.30
CA ILE A 51 16.83 9.16 5.51
C ILE A 51 17.18 9.81 4.18
N PRO A 52 18.46 9.93 3.87
CA PRO A 52 18.85 10.46 2.57
C PRO A 52 18.39 9.49 1.47
N GLY A 53 17.92 10.04 0.35
CA GLY A 53 17.79 9.27 -0.88
C GLY A 53 19.15 8.88 -1.43
N LEU A 54 19.14 7.97 -2.42
CA LEU A 54 20.36 7.60 -3.12
C LEU A 54 20.96 8.80 -3.85
N SER A 55 22.29 8.88 -3.86
CA SER A 55 23.00 9.87 -4.65
C SER A 55 22.65 9.78 -6.12
N GLY A 56 22.36 10.92 -6.76
CA GLY A 56 21.95 10.98 -8.17
C GLY A 56 20.44 10.79 -8.42
N LEU A 57 19.63 10.69 -7.36
CA LEU A 57 18.16 10.74 -7.46
C LEU A 57 17.62 12.10 -6.97
N PRO A 58 16.54 12.59 -7.60
CA PRO A 58 15.80 11.98 -8.72
C PRO A 58 16.58 12.05 -10.04
N HIS A 59 16.33 11.07 -10.94
CA HIS A 59 16.99 10.99 -12.26
C HIS A 59 16.52 12.09 -13.23
N HIS A 60 15.32 12.58 -13.03
CA HIS A 60 14.73 13.71 -13.77
C HIS A 60 13.78 14.47 -12.83
N ARG A 61 13.29 15.63 -13.27
CA ARG A 61 12.40 16.46 -12.48
C ARG A 61 11.13 15.68 -12.08
N PRO A 62 10.87 15.45 -10.78
CA PRO A 62 9.67 14.77 -10.32
C PRO A 62 8.43 15.62 -10.59
N ARG A 63 7.31 14.97 -10.85
CA ARG A 63 5.97 15.56 -10.93
C ARG A 63 5.17 15.31 -9.67
N ALA A 64 5.42 14.20 -9.02
CA ALA A 64 4.87 13.85 -7.71
C ALA A 64 5.98 13.83 -6.65
N LYS A 65 5.65 14.23 -5.43
CA LYS A 65 6.49 14.09 -4.24
C LYS A 65 6.03 12.93 -3.37
N ASN A 66 4.73 12.70 -3.33
CA ASN A 66 4.06 11.74 -2.47
C ASN A 66 3.17 10.81 -3.28
N VAL A 67 2.92 9.61 -2.75
CA VAL A 67 1.96 8.65 -3.30
C VAL A 67 1.00 8.19 -2.21
N ILE A 68 -0.29 8.15 -2.53
CA ILE A 68 -1.33 7.48 -1.75
C ILE A 68 -1.88 6.35 -2.60
N PHE A 69 -1.69 5.10 -2.18
CA PHE A 69 -2.18 3.93 -2.90
C PHE A 69 -3.39 3.34 -2.17
N LEU A 70 -4.58 3.50 -2.74
CA LEU A 70 -5.85 2.95 -2.30
C LEU A 70 -6.03 1.55 -2.88
N CYS A 71 -5.48 0.55 -2.23
CA CYS A 71 -5.53 -0.84 -2.68
C CYS A 71 -6.83 -1.52 -2.22
N GLN A 72 -7.66 -1.89 -3.17
CA GLN A 72 -8.95 -2.57 -2.98
C GLN A 72 -8.73 -4.08 -3.07
N SER A 73 -8.28 -4.69 -1.97
CA SER A 73 -7.89 -6.10 -1.93
C SER A 73 -9.10 -7.02 -2.06
N GLY A 74 -8.99 -7.99 -2.95
CA GLY A 74 -10.06 -8.90 -3.34
C GLY A 74 -10.64 -8.58 -4.73
N ALA A 75 -10.00 -7.70 -5.51
CA ALA A 75 -10.29 -7.46 -6.92
C ALA A 75 -11.73 -7.02 -7.21
N PRO A 76 -12.05 -5.72 -7.04
CA PRO A 76 -13.37 -5.16 -7.36
C PRO A 76 -13.78 -5.43 -8.81
N SER A 77 -15.06 -5.72 -9.04
CA SER A 77 -15.58 -5.94 -10.39
C SER A 77 -15.60 -4.65 -11.20
N GLN A 78 -14.74 -4.56 -12.21
CA GLN A 78 -14.72 -3.45 -13.17
C GLN A 78 -16.05 -3.32 -13.91
N LEU A 79 -16.70 -4.44 -14.20
CA LEU A 79 -18.00 -4.52 -14.90
C LEU A 79 -19.15 -3.90 -14.11
N ASP A 80 -19.05 -3.90 -12.80
CA ASP A 80 -20.11 -3.39 -11.92
C ASP A 80 -19.81 -1.97 -11.40
N LEU A 81 -18.58 -1.43 -11.66
CA LEU A 81 -18.17 -0.13 -11.16
C LEU A 81 -17.84 0.90 -12.26
N PHE A 82 -17.08 0.54 -13.31
CA PHE A 82 -16.51 1.50 -14.26
C PHE A 82 -16.62 1.11 -15.73
N ASP A 83 -16.70 -0.18 -16.06
CA ASP A 83 -16.62 -0.64 -17.43
C ASP A 83 -17.99 -1.10 -17.95
N TYR A 84 -18.86 -0.13 -18.23
CA TYR A 84 -20.21 -0.34 -18.72
C TYR A 84 -20.21 -1.05 -20.08
N LYS A 85 -20.96 -2.17 -20.18
CA LYS A 85 -21.07 -3.02 -21.37
C LYS A 85 -22.54 -3.31 -21.69
N PRO A 86 -23.21 -2.52 -22.56
CA PRO A 86 -24.62 -2.74 -22.92
C PRO A 86 -24.85 -4.11 -23.54
N VAL A 87 -23.92 -4.64 -24.33
CA VAL A 87 -23.99 -5.98 -24.93
C VAL A 87 -24.23 -7.08 -23.90
N LEU A 88 -23.69 -6.94 -22.67
CA LEU A 88 -23.96 -7.90 -21.61
C LEU A 88 -25.42 -7.89 -21.14
N ALA A 89 -26.11 -6.75 -21.24
CA ALA A 89 -27.56 -6.68 -20.96
C ALA A 89 -28.38 -7.34 -22.06
N GLU A 90 -28.01 -7.12 -23.34
CA GLU A 90 -28.65 -7.71 -24.49
C GLU A 90 -28.49 -9.24 -24.52
N ARG A 91 -27.34 -9.75 -24.08
CA ARG A 91 -26.98 -11.17 -24.14
C ARG A 91 -26.96 -11.85 -22.77
N HIS A 92 -27.65 -11.27 -21.79
CA HIS A 92 -27.73 -11.80 -20.45
C HIS A 92 -28.28 -13.24 -20.42
N GLY A 93 -27.56 -14.14 -19.75
CA GLY A 93 -27.89 -15.56 -19.64
C GLY A 93 -27.40 -16.44 -20.80
N GLU A 94 -26.93 -15.86 -21.92
CA GLU A 94 -26.31 -16.63 -22.99
C GLU A 94 -24.95 -17.16 -22.59
N GLU A 95 -24.51 -18.27 -23.19
CA GLU A 95 -23.18 -18.82 -22.97
C GLU A 95 -22.09 -17.86 -23.51
N LEU A 96 -20.99 -17.70 -22.77
CA LEU A 96 -19.83 -16.94 -23.20
C LEU A 96 -19.30 -17.53 -24.52
N PRO A 97 -19.24 -16.78 -25.63
CA PRO A 97 -18.78 -17.30 -26.91
C PRO A 97 -17.33 -17.77 -26.85
N GLU A 98 -17.06 -18.91 -27.48
CA GLU A 98 -15.68 -19.45 -27.56
C GLU A 98 -14.75 -18.48 -28.31
N SER A 99 -15.27 -17.71 -29.28
CA SER A 99 -14.52 -16.67 -30.00
C SER A 99 -14.05 -15.52 -29.07
N ILE A 100 -14.74 -15.31 -27.95
CA ILE A 100 -14.35 -14.33 -26.93
C ILE A 100 -13.43 -14.98 -25.89
N ARG A 101 -13.77 -16.20 -25.48
CA ARG A 101 -12.97 -16.97 -24.53
C ARG A 101 -11.59 -17.33 -25.07
N MET A 102 -11.48 -17.69 -26.36
CA MET A 102 -10.21 -17.98 -27.07
C MET A 102 -9.34 -19.03 -26.37
N GLY A 103 -9.94 -20.05 -25.76
CA GLY A 103 -9.22 -21.09 -25.02
C GLY A 103 -8.44 -20.59 -23.78
N GLN A 104 -8.72 -19.39 -23.27
CA GLN A 104 -8.03 -18.84 -22.09
C GLN A 104 -8.22 -19.72 -20.87
N ARG A 105 -7.17 -19.75 -20.03
CA ARG A 105 -7.19 -20.47 -18.76
C ARG A 105 -8.30 -19.98 -17.85
N LEU A 106 -9.07 -20.89 -17.31
CA LEU A 106 -10.07 -20.67 -16.27
C LEU A 106 -9.44 -20.92 -14.88
N THR A 107 -10.05 -20.37 -13.85
CA THR A 107 -9.69 -20.76 -12.48
C THR A 107 -10.20 -22.16 -12.18
N THR A 108 -9.70 -22.79 -11.12
CA THR A 108 -10.23 -24.07 -10.64
C THR A 108 -11.68 -23.98 -10.17
N MET A 109 -12.16 -22.77 -9.85
CA MET A 109 -13.53 -22.52 -9.37
C MET A 109 -14.58 -22.63 -10.48
N THR A 110 -14.21 -22.30 -11.74
CA THR A 110 -15.14 -22.34 -12.88
C THR A 110 -14.72 -23.29 -14.00
N SER A 111 -13.56 -23.98 -13.87
CA SER A 111 -13.11 -24.96 -14.88
C SER A 111 -14.09 -26.11 -15.07
N GLU A 112 -14.69 -26.58 -13.97
CA GLU A 112 -15.68 -27.68 -13.98
C GLU A 112 -17.13 -27.21 -14.19
N GLN A 113 -17.36 -25.88 -14.27
CA GLN A 113 -18.69 -25.32 -14.51
C GLN A 113 -19.16 -25.63 -15.94
N LYS A 114 -20.33 -26.24 -16.09
CA LYS A 114 -20.85 -26.68 -17.38
C LYS A 114 -21.16 -25.54 -18.34
N THR A 115 -21.72 -24.45 -17.80
CA THR A 115 -22.12 -23.26 -18.56
C THR A 115 -21.50 -22.02 -17.93
N ARG A 116 -21.23 -20.99 -18.75
CA ARG A 116 -20.67 -19.70 -18.34
C ARG A 116 -21.58 -18.58 -18.82
N PRO A 117 -22.76 -18.43 -18.18
CA PRO A 117 -23.77 -17.49 -18.64
C PRO A 117 -23.25 -16.06 -18.50
N LEU A 118 -23.27 -15.31 -19.60
CA LEU A 118 -22.96 -13.88 -19.62
C LEU A 118 -23.84 -13.16 -18.61
N THR A 119 -23.26 -12.26 -17.84
CA THR A 119 -23.95 -11.61 -16.73
C THR A 119 -23.80 -10.11 -16.79
N ALA A 120 -24.90 -9.44 -17.09
CA ALA A 120 -24.98 -7.99 -17.01
C ALA A 120 -24.85 -7.51 -15.56
N SER A 121 -24.37 -6.30 -15.39
CA SER A 121 -24.47 -5.62 -14.10
C SER A 121 -25.93 -5.30 -13.77
N LEU A 122 -26.35 -5.50 -12.53
CA LEU A 122 -27.67 -5.08 -12.04
C LEU A 122 -27.73 -3.59 -11.71
N PHE A 123 -26.62 -2.88 -11.82
CA PHE A 123 -26.52 -1.46 -11.46
C PHE A 123 -26.61 -0.58 -12.69
N LYS A 124 -27.21 0.59 -12.49
CA LYS A 124 -27.30 1.60 -13.54
C LYS A 124 -25.95 2.32 -13.70
N PHE A 125 -25.65 2.65 -14.94
CA PHE A 125 -24.50 3.47 -15.30
C PHE A 125 -24.93 4.77 -15.94
N ALA A 126 -24.16 5.82 -15.68
CA ALA A 126 -24.30 7.10 -16.37
C ALA A 126 -22.93 7.68 -16.70
N GLN A 127 -22.88 8.58 -17.67
CA GLN A 127 -21.72 9.39 -17.94
C GLN A 127 -21.69 10.60 -17.01
N HIS A 128 -20.51 10.89 -16.46
CA HIS A 128 -20.31 11.95 -15.49
C HIS A 128 -19.14 12.86 -15.88
N GLY A 129 -19.16 14.08 -15.34
CA GLY A 129 -18.15 15.10 -15.61
C GLY A 129 -18.16 15.61 -17.06
N GLN A 130 -17.23 16.51 -17.34
CA GLN A 130 -17.00 16.98 -18.71
C GLN A 130 -16.30 15.92 -19.56
N CYS A 131 -15.51 15.05 -18.93
CA CYS A 131 -14.82 13.93 -19.59
C CYS A 131 -15.77 12.80 -20.03
N GLY A 132 -17.02 12.77 -19.57
CA GLY A 132 -18.02 11.78 -19.95
C GLY A 132 -17.67 10.36 -19.46
N ALA A 133 -16.97 10.21 -18.34
CA ALA A 133 -16.60 8.91 -17.81
C ALA A 133 -17.82 8.11 -17.34
N TRP A 134 -17.91 6.84 -17.75
CA TRP A 134 -18.93 5.92 -17.26
C TRP A 134 -18.64 5.48 -15.83
N VAL A 135 -19.62 5.70 -14.93
CA VAL A 135 -19.54 5.28 -13.52
C VAL A 135 -20.89 4.68 -13.11
N SER A 136 -20.82 3.63 -12.31
CA SER A 136 -21.99 2.97 -11.72
C SER A 136 -22.67 3.84 -10.66
N GLU A 137 -23.99 3.69 -10.50
CA GLU A 137 -24.76 4.30 -9.40
C GLU A 137 -24.26 3.95 -8.00
N LEU A 138 -23.38 2.95 -7.90
CA LEU A 138 -22.73 2.54 -6.65
C LEU A 138 -21.71 3.56 -6.15
N LEU A 139 -21.21 4.43 -7.01
CA LEU A 139 -20.11 5.36 -6.72
C LEU A 139 -20.53 6.83 -6.95
N PRO A 140 -21.59 7.33 -6.26
CA PRO A 140 -22.12 8.67 -6.48
C PRO A 140 -21.17 9.81 -6.08
N HIS A 141 -20.17 9.54 -5.21
CA HIS A 141 -19.17 10.53 -4.83
C HIS A 141 -18.01 10.54 -5.82
N THR A 142 -17.48 9.39 -6.22
CA THR A 142 -16.46 9.27 -7.28
C THR A 142 -16.96 9.89 -8.60
N ALA A 143 -18.25 9.74 -8.92
CA ALA A 143 -18.88 10.35 -10.09
C ALA A 143 -18.75 11.89 -10.13
N LYS A 144 -18.60 12.56 -8.96
CA LYS A 144 -18.45 14.03 -8.88
C LYS A 144 -17.01 14.52 -9.14
N VAL A 145 -16.04 13.62 -9.08
CA VAL A 145 -14.62 13.96 -9.21
C VAL A 145 -13.95 13.32 -10.44
N VAL A 146 -14.73 12.73 -11.35
CA VAL A 146 -14.20 12.01 -12.53
C VAL A 146 -13.33 12.88 -13.43
N ASP A 147 -13.56 14.19 -13.46
CA ASP A 147 -12.74 15.13 -14.25
C ASP A 147 -11.32 15.29 -13.68
N GLU A 148 -11.08 14.90 -12.42
CA GLU A 148 -9.76 14.84 -11.79
C GLU A 148 -9.07 13.47 -11.98
N LEU A 149 -9.79 12.47 -12.51
CA LEU A 149 -9.32 11.10 -12.60
C LEU A 149 -8.81 10.77 -14.01
N CYS A 150 -7.82 9.90 -14.06
CA CYS A 150 -7.38 9.21 -15.27
C CYS A 150 -7.67 7.72 -15.11
N PHE A 151 -8.58 7.18 -15.91
CA PHE A 151 -8.93 5.77 -15.90
C PHE A 151 -8.03 4.98 -16.85
N LEU A 152 -7.43 3.90 -16.34
CA LEU A 152 -6.74 2.89 -17.12
C LEU A 152 -7.65 1.66 -17.16
N LYS A 153 -8.38 1.43 -18.27
CA LYS A 153 -9.38 0.34 -18.40
C LYS A 153 -8.79 -0.95 -18.94
N SER A 154 -7.57 -0.92 -19.40
CA SER A 154 -6.89 -2.05 -20.04
C SER A 154 -5.75 -2.61 -19.21
N LEU A 155 -5.80 -2.45 -17.88
CA LEU A 155 -4.80 -3.07 -17.03
C LEU A 155 -4.93 -4.59 -17.10
N HIS A 156 -3.78 -5.29 -17.08
CA HIS A 156 -3.77 -6.75 -17.05
C HIS A 156 -2.58 -7.28 -16.25
N THR A 157 -2.71 -8.53 -15.81
CA THR A 157 -1.69 -9.27 -15.05
C THR A 157 -1.64 -10.72 -15.49
N SER A 158 -0.59 -11.44 -15.13
CA SER A 158 -0.48 -12.90 -15.30
C SER A 158 -1.09 -13.68 -14.13
N ALA A 159 -1.18 -13.06 -12.96
CA ALA A 159 -1.65 -13.72 -11.73
C ALA A 159 -3.17 -13.87 -11.73
N ILE A 160 -3.65 -15.09 -11.48
CA ILE A 160 -5.08 -15.43 -11.47
C ILE A 160 -5.64 -15.65 -10.04
N ASN A 161 -4.80 -15.68 -9.03
CA ASN A 161 -5.17 -15.84 -7.63
C ASN A 161 -4.72 -14.64 -6.80
N HIS A 162 -5.45 -14.35 -5.69
CA HIS A 162 -5.22 -13.15 -4.88
C HIS A 162 -3.81 -13.03 -4.33
N ASP A 163 -3.26 -14.09 -3.74
CA ASP A 163 -1.95 -14.00 -3.09
C ASP A 163 -0.82 -13.68 -4.08
N PRO A 164 -0.64 -14.38 -5.20
CA PRO A 164 0.32 -13.96 -6.23
C PRO A 164 -0.07 -12.64 -6.90
N GLY A 165 -1.36 -12.35 -7.10
CA GLY A 165 -1.84 -11.12 -7.75
C GLY A 165 -1.50 -9.86 -6.94
N ILE A 166 -1.86 -9.83 -5.67
CA ILE A 166 -1.56 -8.70 -4.80
C ILE A 166 -0.05 -8.60 -4.53
N THR A 167 0.66 -9.74 -4.44
CA THR A 167 2.13 -9.76 -4.32
C THR A 167 2.75 -9.12 -5.56
N PHE A 168 2.27 -9.45 -6.76
CA PHE A 168 2.74 -8.87 -8.01
C PHE A 168 2.47 -7.36 -8.10
N LEU A 169 1.26 -6.94 -7.79
CA LEU A 169 0.88 -5.53 -7.78
C LEU A 169 1.80 -4.70 -6.86
N GLN A 170 2.17 -5.26 -5.70
CA GLN A 170 2.97 -4.55 -4.70
C GLN A 170 4.49 -4.67 -4.90
N THR A 171 4.98 -5.76 -5.48
CA THR A 171 6.43 -6.07 -5.48
C THR A 171 7.05 -6.28 -6.87
N GLY A 172 6.23 -6.25 -7.94
CA GLY A 172 6.68 -6.56 -9.30
C GLY A 172 7.04 -8.04 -9.52
N SER A 173 6.57 -8.94 -8.64
CA SER A 173 6.77 -10.38 -8.77
C SER A 173 5.62 -11.15 -8.14
N GLU A 174 5.15 -12.21 -8.79
CA GLU A 174 4.17 -13.13 -8.20
C GLU A 174 4.78 -13.93 -7.03
N GLN A 175 6.09 -14.10 -7.05
CA GLN A 175 6.81 -14.85 -6.01
C GLN A 175 7.18 -13.93 -4.84
N PRO A 176 6.98 -14.38 -3.58
CA PRO A 176 7.45 -13.67 -2.40
C PRO A 176 8.98 -13.46 -2.39
N GLY A 177 9.43 -12.50 -1.60
CA GLY A 177 10.88 -12.26 -1.37
C GLY A 177 11.44 -11.05 -2.11
N ARG A 178 10.60 -10.27 -2.82
CA ARG A 178 11.00 -8.98 -3.39
C ARG A 178 10.48 -7.79 -2.57
N PRO A 179 11.20 -6.66 -2.56
CA PRO A 179 10.76 -5.45 -1.87
C PRO A 179 9.47 -4.90 -2.46
N SER A 180 8.63 -4.34 -1.61
CA SER A 180 7.42 -3.64 -2.04
C SER A 180 7.72 -2.33 -2.76
N MET A 181 6.77 -1.83 -3.56
CA MET A 181 6.87 -0.54 -4.26
C MET A 181 7.21 0.61 -3.30
N GLY A 182 6.54 0.68 -2.14
CA GLY A 182 6.83 1.69 -1.14
C GLY A 182 8.25 1.57 -0.58
N SER A 183 8.79 0.35 -0.44
CA SER A 183 10.18 0.13 -0.02
C SER A 183 11.17 0.58 -1.09
N TRP A 184 10.92 0.32 -2.37
CA TRP A 184 11.74 0.81 -3.48
C TRP A 184 11.75 2.34 -3.55
N ILE A 185 10.59 2.98 -3.39
CA ILE A 185 10.47 4.45 -3.38
C ILE A 185 11.21 5.04 -2.18
N SER A 186 11.04 4.44 -0.98
CA SER A 186 11.78 4.84 0.22
C SER A 186 13.29 4.67 0.06
N TYR A 187 13.74 3.56 -0.56
CA TYR A 187 15.16 3.32 -0.83
C TYR A 187 15.74 4.36 -1.80
N GLY A 188 15.03 4.65 -2.89
CA GLY A 188 15.50 5.60 -3.89
C GLY A 188 15.51 7.05 -3.41
N LEU A 189 14.41 7.51 -2.84
CA LEU A 189 14.18 8.93 -2.55
C LEU A 189 14.32 9.31 -1.06
N GLY A 190 14.41 8.32 -0.16
CA GLY A 190 14.46 8.59 1.27
C GLY A 190 13.17 9.22 1.82
N THR A 191 13.30 9.96 2.91
CA THR A 191 12.21 10.73 3.53
C THR A 191 12.65 12.18 3.76
N GLU A 192 11.70 13.10 3.64
CA GLU A 192 11.89 14.52 3.98
C GLU A 192 11.55 14.79 5.46
N ASN A 193 10.87 13.87 6.11
CA ASN A 193 10.45 13.97 7.50
C ASN A 193 11.36 13.13 8.41
N ALA A 194 11.90 13.75 9.46
CA ALA A 194 12.77 13.09 10.43
C ALA A 194 12.00 12.28 11.49
N GLU A 195 10.69 12.55 11.70
CA GLU A 195 9.91 11.97 12.79
C GLU A 195 8.92 10.89 12.30
N LEU A 196 8.53 10.93 11.02
CA LEU A 196 7.62 9.96 10.40
C LEU A 196 8.37 9.06 9.42
N PRO A 197 7.94 7.80 9.26
CA PRO A 197 8.53 6.89 8.28
C PRO A 197 8.22 7.38 6.86
N ALA A 198 9.11 7.07 5.91
CA ALA A 198 8.88 7.35 4.50
C ALA A 198 7.69 6.56 3.94
N PHE A 199 7.39 5.40 4.51
CA PHE A 199 6.37 4.47 4.07
C PHE A 199 5.45 4.06 5.23
N VAL A 200 4.16 4.38 5.11
CA VAL A 200 3.11 4.07 6.10
C VAL A 200 2.06 3.17 5.48
N VAL A 201 1.57 2.21 6.27
CA VAL A 201 0.54 1.25 5.87
C VAL A 201 -0.65 1.31 6.80
N MET A 202 -1.86 1.36 6.23
CA MET A 202 -3.11 1.29 6.96
C MET A 202 -4.02 0.23 6.34
N ILE A 203 -4.85 -0.40 7.16
CA ILE A 203 -5.79 -1.44 6.72
C ILE A 203 -7.17 -1.10 7.26
N SER A 204 -8.18 -1.18 6.40
CA SER A 204 -9.59 -1.08 6.73
C SER A 204 -10.37 -2.26 6.18
N GLY A 205 -11.58 -2.47 6.68
CA GLY A 205 -12.39 -3.63 6.35
C GLY A 205 -11.82 -4.92 6.92
N GLY A 206 -12.38 -6.02 6.48
CA GLY A 206 -11.96 -7.35 6.89
C GLY A 206 -12.96 -7.99 7.83
N GLU A 207 -13.60 -9.04 7.33
CA GLU A 207 -14.44 -9.96 8.11
C GLU A 207 -13.69 -11.28 8.32
N PRO A 208 -14.12 -12.13 9.25
CA PRO A 208 -13.57 -13.47 9.40
C PRO A 208 -13.67 -14.23 8.07
N GLY A 209 -12.55 -14.74 7.56
CA GLY A 209 -12.47 -15.48 6.30
C GLY A 209 -11.99 -14.69 5.09
N ASP A 210 -11.82 -13.38 5.22
CA ASP A 210 -11.24 -12.55 4.14
C ASP A 210 -9.82 -12.97 3.79
N GLN A 211 -9.42 -12.63 2.55
CA GLN A 211 -8.05 -12.83 2.10
C GLN A 211 -7.05 -12.15 3.04
N PRO A 212 -6.09 -12.90 3.58
CA PRO A 212 -5.12 -12.33 4.52
C PRO A 212 -4.17 -11.38 3.81
N LEU A 213 -3.81 -10.29 4.49
CA LEU A 213 -2.74 -9.40 4.08
C LEU A 213 -1.49 -9.71 4.91
N TYR A 214 -0.39 -10.00 4.25
CA TYR A 214 0.87 -10.40 4.88
C TYR A 214 1.88 -9.25 4.89
N GLY A 215 2.74 -9.23 5.91
CA GLY A 215 3.79 -8.20 6.07
C GLY A 215 4.74 -8.07 4.86
N ARG A 216 4.88 -9.13 4.03
CA ARG A 216 5.68 -9.06 2.80
C ARG A 216 5.18 -8.03 1.79
N LEU A 217 3.87 -7.69 1.82
CA LEU A 217 3.27 -6.72 0.89
C LEU A 217 3.73 -5.28 1.13
N TRP A 218 4.33 -5.02 2.29
CA TRP A 218 4.97 -3.74 2.63
C TRP A 218 6.37 -3.91 3.21
N GLY A 219 6.94 -5.10 3.08
CA GLY A 219 8.28 -5.42 3.54
C GLY A 219 9.36 -4.92 2.61
N SER A 220 10.55 -4.72 3.15
CA SER A 220 11.76 -4.34 2.41
C SER A 220 12.47 -5.52 1.77
N ALA A 221 12.14 -6.76 2.14
CA ALA A 221 12.80 -7.99 1.67
C ALA A 221 14.34 -7.88 1.74
N PHE A 222 15.03 -7.89 0.61
CA PHE A 222 16.48 -7.78 0.56
C PHE A 222 17.02 -6.33 0.62
N LEU A 223 16.15 -5.30 0.54
CA LEU A 223 16.56 -3.92 0.84
C LEU A 223 16.75 -3.75 2.37
N PRO A 224 17.53 -2.75 2.81
CA PRO A 224 17.68 -2.46 4.24
C PRO A 224 16.33 -2.33 4.96
N GLY A 225 16.22 -2.89 6.15
CA GLY A 225 14.98 -2.94 6.94
C GLY A 225 14.38 -1.56 7.26
N SER A 226 15.19 -0.53 7.16
CA SER A 226 14.79 0.88 7.32
C SER A 226 13.77 1.37 6.28
N HIS A 227 13.66 0.70 5.13
CA HIS A 227 12.73 1.04 4.06
C HIS A 227 11.41 0.26 4.11
N ALA A 228 11.23 -0.63 5.08
CA ALA A 228 9.97 -1.35 5.26
C ALA A 228 8.83 -0.39 5.69
N GLY A 229 7.61 -0.70 5.25
CA GLY A 229 6.41 0.04 5.63
C GLY A 229 6.06 -0.15 7.11
N VAL A 230 5.73 0.95 7.78
CA VAL A 230 5.26 0.96 9.16
C VAL A 230 3.75 0.91 9.18
N LYS A 231 3.19 -0.17 9.75
CA LYS A 231 1.75 -0.35 9.86
C LYS A 231 1.17 0.47 11.01
N LEU A 232 0.29 1.41 10.71
CA LEU A 232 -0.56 2.09 11.67
C LEU A 232 -1.87 1.31 11.86
N ARG A 233 -2.21 1.02 13.12
CA ARG A 233 -3.43 0.29 13.46
C ARG A 233 -4.63 1.23 13.47
N GLY A 234 -5.77 0.71 13.07
CA GLY A 234 -7.03 1.46 13.07
C GLY A 234 -7.58 1.73 14.46
N SER A 235 -7.29 0.89 15.47
CA SER A 235 -7.79 1.01 16.83
C SER A 235 -6.75 0.64 17.88
N GLY A 236 -6.93 1.09 19.11
CA GLY A 236 -5.97 0.91 20.20
C GLY A 236 -4.69 1.69 19.97
N GLU A 237 -3.55 1.17 20.43
CA GLU A 237 -2.26 1.76 20.12
C GLU A 237 -2.01 1.77 18.61
N ARG A 238 -1.86 2.93 18.00
CA ARG A 238 -1.64 3.11 16.55
C ARG A 238 -0.40 2.36 16.05
N VAL A 239 0.64 2.32 16.89
CA VAL A 239 1.84 1.49 16.70
C VAL A 239 2.03 0.69 17.98
N LEU A 240 2.17 -0.63 17.86
CA LEU A 240 2.35 -1.50 19.02
C LEU A 240 3.64 -1.18 19.78
N TYR A 241 3.54 -1.18 21.11
CA TYR A 241 4.68 -0.96 21.99
C TYR A 241 5.40 0.39 21.80
N LEU A 242 4.69 1.38 21.27
CA LEU A 242 5.25 2.70 21.05
C LEU A 242 5.45 3.46 22.37
N ALA A 243 4.52 3.29 23.31
CA ALA A 243 4.60 3.95 24.62
C ALA A 243 5.79 3.44 25.45
N ASN A 244 6.35 4.32 26.25
CA ASN A 244 7.36 3.90 27.22
C ASN A 244 6.73 3.00 28.29
N PRO A 245 7.46 2.02 28.84
CA PRO A 245 6.99 1.28 30.01
C PRO A 245 6.67 2.19 31.19
N PRO A 246 5.73 1.80 32.08
CA PRO A 246 5.44 2.58 33.28
C PRO A 246 6.71 2.94 34.06
N GLY A 247 6.83 4.20 34.47
CA GLY A 247 7.99 4.71 35.21
C GLY A 247 9.18 5.17 34.35
N VAL A 248 9.15 4.95 33.03
CA VAL A 248 10.21 5.42 32.11
C VAL A 248 9.78 6.73 31.45
N SER A 249 10.40 7.85 31.84
CA SER A 249 10.16 9.13 31.20
C SER A 249 10.77 9.19 29.80
N ARG A 250 10.26 10.10 28.93
CA ARG A 250 10.83 10.31 27.58
C ARG A 250 12.32 10.66 27.64
N ALA A 251 12.74 11.48 28.61
CA ALA A 251 14.15 11.83 28.81
C ALA A 251 14.99 10.62 29.23
N ALA A 252 14.47 9.76 30.11
CA ALA A 252 15.15 8.52 30.47
C ALA A 252 15.27 7.57 29.26
N ARG A 253 14.21 7.45 28.47
CA ARG A 253 14.24 6.65 27.24
C ARG A 253 15.26 7.18 26.24
N ARG A 254 15.35 8.51 26.06
CA ARG A 254 16.37 9.13 25.20
C ARG A 254 17.77 8.72 25.62
N ARG A 255 18.14 8.87 26.90
CA ARG A 255 19.47 8.47 27.39
C ARG A 255 19.75 6.98 27.17
N GLN A 256 18.74 6.10 27.36
CA GLN A 256 18.91 4.67 27.07
C GLN A 256 19.24 4.43 25.59
N LEU A 257 18.55 5.11 24.66
CA LEU A 257 18.80 4.96 23.23
C LEU A 257 20.16 5.52 22.82
N ASP A 258 20.60 6.65 23.41
CA ASP A 258 21.90 7.22 23.17
C ASP A 258 23.03 6.22 23.59
N THR A 259 22.93 5.65 24.80
CA THR A 259 23.86 4.63 25.27
C THR A 259 23.84 3.37 24.38
N LEU A 260 22.64 2.90 23.96
CA LEU A 260 22.56 1.76 23.06
C LEU A 260 23.16 2.04 21.68
N ALA A 261 22.99 3.26 21.17
CA ALA A 261 23.57 3.67 19.89
C ALA A 261 25.11 3.69 19.98
N GLU A 262 25.68 4.18 21.08
CA GLU A 262 27.13 4.14 21.30
C GLU A 262 27.66 2.71 21.37
N LEU A 263 27.01 1.83 22.15
CA LEU A 263 27.40 0.42 22.25
C LEU A 263 27.30 -0.29 20.89
N ASN A 264 26.23 -0.03 20.15
CA ASN A 264 26.03 -0.61 18.81
C ASN A 264 27.10 -0.11 17.82
N ARG A 265 27.52 1.18 17.88
CA ARG A 265 28.59 1.69 17.03
C ARG A 265 29.92 1.00 17.34
N LEU A 266 30.28 0.80 18.62
CA LEU A 266 31.46 0.02 19.00
C LEU A 266 31.39 -1.42 18.46
N GLY A 267 30.21 -2.04 18.47
CA GLY A 267 29.98 -3.34 17.86
C GLY A 267 30.16 -3.31 16.32
N HIS A 268 29.59 -2.31 15.65
CA HIS A 268 29.78 -2.12 14.21
C HIS A 268 31.26 -1.91 13.82
N ASP A 269 31.99 -1.08 14.58
CA ASP A 269 33.38 -0.79 14.29
C ASP A 269 34.27 -2.04 14.43
N ARG A 270 33.86 -2.99 15.30
CA ARG A 270 34.55 -4.26 15.47
C ARG A 270 34.16 -5.29 14.41
N ASP A 271 32.88 -5.43 14.13
CA ASP A 271 32.32 -6.57 13.37
C ASP A 271 32.00 -6.20 11.90
N GLY A 272 31.88 -4.91 11.59
CA GLY A 272 31.56 -4.40 10.23
C GLY A 272 30.16 -4.74 9.72
N ASP A 273 29.26 -5.20 10.60
CA ASP A 273 27.90 -5.61 10.20
C ASP A 273 26.99 -4.38 9.99
N PRO A 274 26.55 -4.08 8.76
CA PRO A 274 25.70 -2.92 8.45
C PRO A 274 24.30 -3.00 9.10
N GLU A 275 23.82 -4.19 9.48
CA GLU A 275 22.54 -4.34 10.17
C GLU A 275 22.53 -3.67 11.55
N ILE A 276 23.70 -3.50 12.16
CA ILE A 276 23.83 -2.78 13.44
C ILE A 276 23.43 -1.30 13.27
N LEU A 277 23.87 -0.65 12.19
CA LEU A 277 23.47 0.73 11.88
C LEU A 277 21.99 0.85 11.59
N THR A 278 21.45 -0.07 10.79
CA THR A 278 20.01 -0.17 10.51
C THR A 278 19.19 -0.25 11.81
N ARG A 279 19.66 -1.01 12.79
CA ARG A 279 18.98 -1.16 14.09
C ARG A 279 19.00 0.12 14.91
N ILE A 280 20.11 0.88 14.89
CA ILE A 280 20.17 2.20 15.52
C ILE A 280 19.11 3.12 14.92
N GLU A 281 19.04 3.20 13.60
CA GLU A 281 18.04 4.00 12.89
C GLU A 281 16.60 3.59 13.21
N GLN A 282 16.31 2.31 13.32
CA GLN A 282 14.99 1.81 13.70
C GLN A 282 14.58 2.27 15.11
N TYR A 283 15.49 2.25 16.08
CA TYR A 283 15.22 2.75 17.43
C TYR A 283 14.98 4.25 17.46
N GLU A 284 15.74 5.02 16.70
CA GLU A 284 15.55 6.47 16.60
C GLU A 284 14.20 6.84 16.01
N ARG A 285 13.80 6.14 14.95
CA ARG A 285 12.47 6.32 14.35
C ARG A 285 11.34 5.95 15.30
N ALA A 286 11.45 4.80 15.97
CA ALA A 286 10.45 4.40 16.96
C ALA A 286 10.30 5.46 18.07
N PHE A 287 11.41 6.10 18.48
CA PHE A 287 11.36 7.20 19.45
C PHE A 287 10.72 8.47 18.90
N GLY A 288 10.99 8.83 17.64
CA GLY A 288 10.31 9.94 16.94
C GLY A 288 8.81 9.73 16.86
N LEU A 289 8.39 8.53 16.48
CA LEU A 289 6.97 8.15 16.38
C LEU A 289 6.18 8.31 17.69
N GLN A 290 6.82 8.22 18.85
CA GLN A 290 6.16 8.42 20.15
C GLN A 290 5.50 9.80 20.29
N ALA A 291 6.04 10.83 19.64
CA ALA A 291 5.45 12.17 19.64
C ALA A 291 4.56 12.40 18.43
N ALA A 292 5.06 12.02 17.23
CA ALA A 292 4.40 12.31 15.96
C ALA A 292 3.08 11.57 15.76
N VAL A 293 2.97 10.31 16.23
CA VAL A 293 1.76 9.49 16.03
C VAL A 293 0.56 9.98 16.82
N PRO A 294 0.66 10.34 18.12
CA PRO A 294 -0.46 10.94 18.85
C PRO A 294 -0.94 12.24 18.22
N GLU A 295 -0.04 13.14 17.82
CA GLU A 295 -0.39 14.40 17.17
C GLU A 295 -1.06 14.18 15.81
N LEU A 296 -0.56 13.23 15.02
CA LEU A 296 -1.15 12.84 13.75
C LEU A 296 -2.57 12.29 13.93
N ALA A 297 -2.79 11.48 14.98
CA ALA A 297 -4.07 10.84 15.28
C ALA A 297 -5.10 11.78 15.93
N ASP A 298 -4.68 12.91 16.46
CA ASP A 298 -5.58 13.92 17.04
C ASP A 298 -6.33 14.67 15.93
N LEU A 299 -7.62 14.41 15.84
CA LEU A 299 -8.53 15.04 14.87
C LEU A 299 -9.31 16.24 15.47
N ALA A 300 -9.02 16.63 16.71
CA ALA A 300 -9.76 17.70 17.39
C ALA A 300 -9.67 19.06 16.66
N ASN A 301 -8.59 19.28 15.92
CA ASN A 301 -8.37 20.50 15.15
C ASN A 301 -8.83 20.40 13.68
N GLU A 302 -9.42 19.28 13.25
CA GLU A 302 -9.98 19.19 11.90
C GLU A 302 -11.29 19.97 11.82
N PRO A 303 -11.48 20.83 10.80
CA PRO A 303 -12.72 21.58 10.61
C PRO A 303 -13.94 20.66 10.45
N ALA A 304 -15.12 21.11 10.90
CA ALA A 304 -16.37 20.37 10.70
C ALA A 304 -16.61 20.05 9.22
N ALA A 305 -16.30 20.96 8.29
CA ALA A 305 -16.39 20.76 6.86
C ALA A 305 -15.56 19.58 6.34
N THR A 306 -14.43 19.26 7.00
CA THR A 306 -13.65 18.06 6.67
C THR A 306 -14.46 16.79 6.94
N PHE A 307 -15.14 16.71 8.08
CA PHE A 307 -15.98 15.55 8.40
C PHE A 307 -17.25 15.48 7.54
N GLU A 308 -17.80 16.61 7.11
CA GLU A 308 -18.90 16.64 6.14
C GLU A 308 -18.44 16.08 4.80
N LEU A 309 -17.23 16.43 4.35
CA LEU A 309 -16.64 15.95 3.10
C LEU A 309 -16.38 14.44 3.14
N TYR A 310 -15.67 13.95 4.16
CA TYR A 310 -15.30 12.54 4.30
C TYR A 310 -16.44 11.63 4.79
N GLY A 311 -17.50 12.22 5.35
CA GLY A 311 -18.63 11.51 5.94
C GLY A 311 -18.40 11.11 7.40
N ASP A 312 -19.47 10.68 8.06
CA ASP A 312 -19.44 10.33 9.50
C ASP A 312 -18.49 9.16 9.81
N ASP A 313 -18.26 8.26 8.86
CA ASP A 313 -17.31 7.17 9.01
C ASP A 313 -15.87 7.67 9.25
N ALA A 314 -15.53 8.88 8.83
CA ALA A 314 -14.23 9.49 9.13
C ALA A 314 -13.96 9.72 10.62
N LYS A 315 -15.00 9.75 11.44
CA LYS A 315 -14.92 9.83 12.91
C LYS A 315 -14.66 8.46 13.56
N GLN A 316 -14.78 7.38 12.79
CA GLN A 316 -14.61 5.99 13.24
C GLN A 316 -13.16 5.53 13.01
N PRO A 317 -12.32 5.38 14.04
CA PRO A 317 -10.94 4.97 13.87
C PRO A 317 -10.84 3.60 13.16
N GLY A 318 -10.06 3.56 12.08
CA GLY A 318 -9.86 2.35 11.28
C GLY A 318 -10.87 2.12 10.16
N SER A 319 -11.90 2.97 10.04
CA SER A 319 -12.74 2.99 8.85
C SER A 319 -11.93 3.40 7.61
N TYR A 320 -12.45 3.12 6.42
CA TYR A 320 -11.80 3.53 5.18
C TYR A 320 -11.72 5.06 5.07
N ALA A 321 -12.79 5.77 5.39
CA ALA A 321 -12.84 7.24 5.36
C ALA A 321 -11.86 7.87 6.36
N ALA A 322 -11.77 7.32 7.60
CA ALA A 322 -10.77 7.77 8.57
C ALA A 322 -9.34 7.54 8.10
N ASN A 323 -9.08 6.43 7.42
CA ASN A 323 -7.77 6.13 6.84
C ASN A 323 -7.45 7.04 5.64
N CYS A 324 -8.43 7.42 4.81
CA CYS A 324 -8.25 8.41 3.74
C CYS A 324 -7.90 9.80 4.33
N LEU A 325 -8.62 10.24 5.36
CA LEU A 325 -8.30 11.48 6.08
C LEU A 325 -6.89 11.42 6.69
N MET A 326 -6.52 10.29 7.29
CA MET A 326 -5.18 10.07 7.83
C MET A 326 -4.11 10.11 6.73
N ALA A 327 -4.38 9.53 5.55
CA ALA A 327 -3.46 9.56 4.40
C ALA A 327 -3.17 11.00 3.95
N ARG A 328 -4.19 11.87 3.88
CA ARG A 328 -4.01 13.30 3.61
C ARG A 328 -3.10 13.95 4.66
N ARG A 329 -3.34 13.71 5.96
CA ARG A 329 -2.52 14.26 7.05
C ARG A 329 -1.08 13.77 7.04
N LEU A 330 -0.85 12.53 6.59
CA LEU A 330 0.48 11.95 6.44
C LEU A 330 1.26 12.65 5.33
N VAL A 331 0.65 12.86 4.14
CA VAL A 331 1.35 13.54 3.04
C VAL A 331 1.56 15.03 3.32
N GLU A 332 0.67 15.71 4.04
CA GLU A 332 0.88 17.08 4.55
C GLU A 332 2.15 17.18 5.42
N ARG A 333 2.53 16.10 6.09
CA ARG A 333 3.72 16.01 6.94
C ARG A 333 4.93 15.38 6.22
N GLY A 334 4.88 15.24 4.90
CA GLY A 334 5.98 14.77 4.07
C GLY A 334 6.21 13.26 4.09
N VAL A 335 5.21 12.45 4.46
CA VAL A 335 5.27 10.99 4.25
C VAL A 335 5.21 10.70 2.76
N ARG A 336 6.21 10.00 2.24
CA ARG A 336 6.40 9.81 0.81
C ARG A 336 5.46 8.78 0.20
N PHE A 337 5.19 7.68 0.90
CA PHE A 337 4.30 6.62 0.41
C PHE A 337 3.31 6.18 1.49
N VAL A 338 2.03 6.29 1.19
CA VAL A 338 0.94 5.84 2.07
C VAL A 338 0.17 4.74 1.36
N GLN A 339 0.21 3.53 1.90
CA GLN A 339 -0.52 2.37 1.42
C GLN A 339 -1.75 2.14 2.28
N LEU A 340 -2.94 2.27 1.68
CA LEU A 340 -4.19 1.96 2.33
C LEU A 340 -4.79 0.71 1.69
N TYR A 341 -4.98 -0.36 2.47
CA TYR A 341 -5.70 -1.55 2.03
C TYR A 341 -7.14 -1.50 2.54
N HIS A 342 -8.10 -1.72 1.63
CA HIS A 342 -9.47 -2.06 1.98
C HIS A 342 -9.75 -3.48 1.53
N ARG A 343 -10.20 -4.35 2.46
CA ARG A 343 -10.36 -5.78 2.24
C ARG A 343 -11.77 -6.14 1.80
N ASP A 344 -11.97 -7.38 1.37
CA ASP A 344 -13.25 -8.05 1.16
C ASP A 344 -13.98 -7.71 -0.15
N TRP A 345 -13.22 -7.40 -1.23
CA TRP A 345 -13.82 -7.27 -2.57
C TRP A 345 -13.94 -8.59 -3.33
N ASP A 346 -13.66 -9.74 -2.70
CA ASP A 346 -13.70 -11.05 -3.33
C ASP A 346 -15.12 -11.62 -3.39
N HIS A 347 -15.87 -11.27 -4.43
CA HIS A 347 -17.31 -11.55 -4.56
C HIS A 347 -17.61 -12.69 -5.51
N HIS A 348 -17.33 -13.92 -5.11
CA HIS A 348 -17.65 -15.15 -5.86
C HIS A 348 -19.12 -15.55 -5.81
N ALA A 349 -19.88 -15.01 -4.88
CA ALA A 349 -21.33 -15.16 -4.72
C ALA A 349 -21.87 -13.91 -4.02
N LYS A 350 -23.17 -13.66 -4.18
CA LYS A 350 -23.87 -12.52 -3.58
C LYS A 350 -23.18 -11.17 -3.92
N LEU A 351 -22.61 -11.09 -5.14
CA LEU A 351 -21.88 -9.90 -5.57
C LEU A 351 -22.73 -8.64 -5.46
N PRO A 352 -24.01 -8.60 -5.90
CA PRO A 352 -24.80 -7.36 -5.85
C PRO A 352 -24.96 -6.78 -4.44
N SER A 353 -25.15 -7.61 -3.43
CA SER A 353 -25.28 -7.15 -2.05
C SER A 353 -23.93 -6.76 -1.44
N ARG A 354 -22.88 -7.55 -1.69
CA ARG A 354 -21.53 -7.31 -1.14
C ARG A 354 -20.89 -6.09 -1.78
N ILE A 355 -20.97 -5.92 -3.09
CA ILE A 355 -20.38 -4.76 -3.78
C ILE A 355 -21.05 -3.44 -3.37
N ARG A 356 -22.39 -3.42 -3.12
CA ARG A 356 -23.06 -2.25 -2.54
C ARG A 356 -22.47 -1.85 -1.19
N LYS A 357 -22.21 -2.85 -0.32
CA LYS A 357 -21.61 -2.61 0.99
C LYS A 357 -20.24 -1.96 0.84
N HIS A 358 -19.35 -2.54 0.03
CA HIS A 358 -17.97 -2.06 -0.11
C HIS A 358 -17.88 -0.74 -0.87
N ALA A 359 -18.71 -0.54 -1.91
CA ALA A 359 -18.82 0.73 -2.61
C ALA A 359 -19.26 1.85 -1.62
N LYS A 360 -20.28 1.60 -0.81
CA LYS A 360 -20.73 2.56 0.21
C LYS A 360 -19.64 2.93 1.21
N LEU A 361 -18.82 1.96 1.64
CA LEU A 361 -17.73 2.19 2.60
C LEU A 361 -16.55 2.98 2.01
N THR A 362 -16.33 2.90 0.69
CA THR A 362 -15.09 3.40 0.07
C THR A 362 -15.30 4.62 -0.82
N ASP A 363 -16.47 4.80 -1.40
CA ASP A 363 -16.73 5.83 -2.41
C ASP A 363 -16.53 7.24 -1.88
N GLN A 364 -17.23 7.60 -0.78
CA GLN A 364 -17.14 8.95 -0.23
C GLN A 364 -15.73 9.28 0.25
N GLY A 365 -15.05 8.35 0.95
CA GLY A 365 -13.68 8.56 1.43
C GLY A 365 -12.68 8.76 0.30
N SER A 366 -12.82 8.02 -0.81
CA SER A 366 -11.97 8.16 -2.00
C SER A 366 -12.16 9.52 -2.69
N ALA A 367 -13.40 9.91 -2.94
CA ALA A 367 -13.72 11.19 -3.57
C ALA A 367 -13.34 12.40 -2.68
N ALA A 368 -13.60 12.28 -1.37
CA ALA A 368 -13.22 13.29 -0.39
C ALA A 368 -11.71 13.51 -0.36
N LEU A 369 -10.92 12.44 -0.42
CA LEU A 369 -9.46 12.54 -0.47
C LEU A 369 -9.00 13.36 -1.68
N ILE A 370 -9.53 13.10 -2.88
CA ILE A 370 -9.20 13.86 -4.09
C ILE A 370 -9.57 15.33 -3.91
N THR A 371 -10.80 15.60 -3.44
CA THR A 371 -11.29 16.96 -3.24
C THR A 371 -10.47 17.73 -2.19
N ASP A 372 -10.16 17.11 -1.05
CA ASP A 372 -9.42 17.74 0.05
C ASP A 372 -7.96 18.03 -0.38
N LEU A 373 -7.31 17.10 -1.07
CA LEU A 373 -5.97 17.31 -1.64
C LEU A 373 -5.98 18.45 -2.66
N ALA A 374 -7.00 18.54 -3.52
CA ALA A 374 -7.12 19.62 -4.49
C ALA A 374 -7.33 20.98 -3.82
N GLN A 375 -8.25 21.07 -2.85
CA GLN A 375 -8.54 22.31 -2.12
C GLN A 375 -7.32 22.82 -1.34
N ARG A 376 -6.46 21.94 -0.87
CA ARG A 376 -5.22 22.29 -0.15
C ARG A 376 -4.02 22.53 -1.08
N GLY A 377 -4.19 22.38 -2.40
CA GLY A 377 -3.09 22.50 -3.37
C GLY A 377 -2.08 21.33 -3.30
N LEU A 378 -2.42 20.24 -2.62
CA LEU A 378 -1.56 19.05 -2.45
C LEU A 378 -1.69 18.06 -3.59
N LEU A 379 -2.81 18.07 -4.34
CA LEU A 379 -3.07 17.11 -5.40
C LEU A 379 -2.02 17.17 -6.52
N ASN A 380 -1.51 18.35 -6.83
CA ASN A 380 -0.48 18.52 -7.86
C ASN A 380 0.82 17.76 -7.54
N ASP A 381 1.16 17.65 -6.26
CA ASP A 381 2.38 17.00 -5.77
C ASP A 381 2.12 15.57 -5.25
N THR A 382 0.87 15.13 -5.20
CA THR A 382 0.46 13.83 -4.65
C THR A 382 -0.20 12.96 -5.71
N LEU A 383 0.42 11.84 -6.04
CA LEU A 383 -0.21 10.82 -6.87
C LEU A 383 -1.14 9.94 -6.02
N VAL A 384 -2.41 9.91 -6.39
CA VAL A 384 -3.39 8.98 -5.79
C VAL A 384 -3.68 7.85 -6.78
N ILE A 385 -3.59 6.61 -6.32
CA ILE A 385 -3.83 5.39 -7.11
C ILE A 385 -4.95 4.60 -6.45
N TRP A 386 -5.96 4.21 -7.21
CA TRP A 386 -6.99 3.26 -6.78
C TRP A 386 -6.90 2.02 -7.67
N ALA A 387 -6.64 0.85 -7.08
CA ALA A 387 -6.43 -0.38 -7.82
C ALA A 387 -6.80 -1.62 -7.01
N GLY A 388 -7.31 -2.63 -7.69
CA GLY A 388 -7.29 -4.02 -7.23
C GLY A 388 -6.18 -4.81 -7.92
N GLU A 389 -6.00 -6.07 -7.55
CA GLU A 389 -4.94 -6.94 -8.07
C GLU A 389 -5.24 -7.56 -9.43
N PHE A 390 -6.52 -7.69 -9.81
CA PHE A 390 -7.03 -8.11 -11.13
C PHE A 390 -8.52 -7.76 -11.26
N GLY A 391 -9.18 -8.20 -12.32
CA GLY A 391 -10.59 -7.96 -12.60
C GLY A 391 -11.48 -9.18 -12.35
N ARG A 392 -12.73 -9.07 -12.83
CA ARG A 392 -13.76 -10.10 -12.69
C ARG A 392 -14.34 -10.50 -14.04
N THR A 393 -14.79 -11.76 -14.13
CA THR A 393 -15.34 -12.34 -15.36
C THR A 393 -16.63 -11.69 -15.83
N ALA A 394 -16.86 -11.69 -17.15
CA ALA A 394 -18.12 -11.28 -17.78
C ALA A 394 -19.26 -12.29 -17.58
N TYR A 395 -18.94 -13.48 -17.08
CA TYR A 395 -19.91 -14.56 -16.84
C TYR A 395 -20.12 -14.79 -15.34
N CYS A 396 -21.23 -15.41 -14.99
CA CYS A 396 -21.54 -15.79 -13.63
C CYS A 396 -20.72 -17.00 -13.18
N GLN A 397 -20.15 -16.89 -12.01
CA GLN A 397 -19.68 -18.04 -11.25
C GLN A 397 -20.85 -18.60 -10.43
N GLY A 398 -21.07 -19.91 -10.52
CA GLY A 398 -22.20 -20.57 -9.86
C GLY A 398 -23.51 -20.36 -10.59
N GLU A 399 -24.60 -20.25 -9.83
CA GLU A 399 -25.96 -20.08 -10.37
C GLU A 399 -26.26 -18.61 -10.63
N LEU A 400 -26.79 -18.33 -11.83
CA LEU A 400 -27.28 -17.01 -12.19
C LEU A 400 -28.76 -16.92 -11.88
N THR A 401 -29.16 -15.96 -11.04
CA THR A 401 -30.57 -15.67 -10.74
C THR A 401 -30.91 -14.23 -11.18
N ALA A 402 -32.17 -13.86 -11.06
CA ALA A 402 -32.62 -12.52 -11.47
C ALA A 402 -32.03 -11.39 -10.65
N ASP A 403 -31.65 -11.65 -9.41
CA ASP A 403 -31.22 -10.65 -8.43
C ASP A 403 -29.87 -10.97 -7.75
N ASP A 404 -29.26 -12.11 -8.09
CA ASP A 404 -27.96 -12.51 -7.52
C ASP A 404 -27.06 -13.24 -8.51
N TYR A 405 -25.75 -13.00 -8.39
CA TYR A 405 -24.68 -13.64 -9.13
C TYR A 405 -23.34 -13.48 -8.40
N GLY A 406 -22.37 -14.30 -8.79
CA GLY A 406 -20.96 -14.13 -8.47
C GLY A 406 -20.13 -13.95 -9.73
N ARG A 407 -18.89 -13.45 -9.59
CA ARG A 407 -17.92 -13.38 -10.68
C ARG A 407 -16.60 -14.00 -10.26
N ASP A 408 -16.01 -14.76 -11.17
CA ASP A 408 -14.69 -15.36 -10.99
C ASP A 408 -13.58 -14.36 -11.25
N HIS A 409 -12.35 -14.73 -10.91
CA HIS A 409 -11.14 -13.93 -11.18
C HIS A 409 -10.89 -13.79 -12.68
N HIS A 410 -10.52 -12.58 -13.10
CA HIS A 410 -10.18 -12.31 -14.49
C HIS A 410 -8.95 -11.40 -14.61
N PRO A 411 -7.77 -11.98 -14.86
CA PRO A 411 -6.53 -11.21 -14.89
C PRO A 411 -6.31 -10.43 -16.18
N ARG A 412 -7.12 -10.70 -17.22
CA ARG A 412 -6.89 -10.23 -18.60
C ARG A 412 -7.24 -8.77 -18.82
N CYS A 413 -8.16 -8.23 -18.05
CA CYS A 413 -8.46 -6.80 -18.05
C CYS A 413 -9.14 -6.37 -16.76
N PHE A 414 -8.77 -5.18 -16.28
CA PHE A 414 -9.40 -4.53 -15.15
C PHE A 414 -9.15 -3.02 -15.17
N THR A 415 -9.92 -2.30 -14.35
CA THR A 415 -9.87 -0.84 -14.30
C THR A 415 -9.12 -0.36 -13.05
N VAL A 416 -8.21 0.58 -13.27
CA VAL A 416 -7.52 1.35 -12.24
C VAL A 416 -7.75 2.82 -12.52
N TRP A 417 -7.79 3.67 -11.51
CA TRP A 417 -7.72 5.10 -11.75
C TRP A 417 -6.58 5.76 -10.98
N LEU A 418 -6.07 6.84 -11.57
CA LEU A 418 -5.01 7.68 -11.04
C LEU A 418 -5.52 9.12 -10.93
N ALA A 419 -4.97 9.90 -9.96
CA ALA A 419 -5.24 11.32 -9.87
C ALA A 419 -4.02 12.09 -9.34
N GLY A 420 -3.86 13.33 -9.76
CA GLY A 420 -2.81 14.22 -9.28
C GLY A 420 -1.39 13.80 -9.65
N GLY A 421 -0.40 14.40 -9.01
CA GLY A 421 1.03 14.05 -9.16
C GLY A 421 1.55 14.08 -10.60
N GLY A 422 0.99 14.93 -11.48
CA GLY A 422 1.38 15.02 -12.90
C GLY A 422 0.65 14.05 -13.82
N VAL A 423 -0.40 13.39 -13.33
CA VAL A 423 -1.35 12.61 -14.15
C VAL A 423 -2.27 13.57 -14.90
N LYS A 424 -2.57 13.28 -16.15
CA LYS A 424 -3.48 14.05 -16.97
C LYS A 424 -4.94 13.78 -16.57
N PRO A 425 -5.66 14.78 -16.03
CA PRO A 425 -7.01 14.58 -15.51
C PRO A 425 -8.05 14.38 -16.62
N GLY A 426 -9.20 13.78 -16.30
CA GLY A 426 -10.32 13.60 -17.21
C GLY A 426 -10.03 12.67 -18.40
N GLN A 427 -9.10 11.72 -18.28
CA GLN A 427 -8.71 10.83 -19.35
C GLN A 427 -9.18 9.39 -19.10
N THR A 428 -9.47 8.69 -20.20
CA THR A 428 -9.64 7.23 -20.20
C THR A 428 -8.66 6.65 -21.21
N ILE A 429 -7.79 5.74 -20.74
CA ILE A 429 -6.76 5.08 -21.54
C ILE A 429 -7.07 3.59 -21.60
N GLY A 430 -6.96 3.05 -22.82
CA GLY A 430 -7.24 1.67 -23.11
C GLY A 430 -8.74 1.38 -23.17
N LYS A 431 -9.07 0.27 -23.82
CA LYS A 431 -10.45 -0.19 -24.01
C LYS A 431 -10.49 -1.71 -23.97
N THR A 432 -11.50 -2.24 -23.31
CA THR A 432 -11.84 -3.65 -23.35
C THR A 432 -12.82 -3.93 -24.48
N ASP A 433 -12.96 -5.20 -24.87
CA ASP A 433 -13.98 -5.64 -25.82
C ASP A 433 -15.40 -5.42 -25.28
N ASP A 434 -16.40 -5.73 -26.08
CA ASP A 434 -17.82 -5.52 -25.73
C ASP A 434 -18.28 -6.35 -24.53
N PHE A 435 -17.48 -7.32 -24.10
CA PHE A 435 -17.73 -8.19 -22.94
C PHE A 435 -16.90 -7.82 -21.72
N SER A 436 -15.96 -6.86 -21.83
CA SER A 436 -14.92 -6.63 -20.79
C SER A 436 -14.17 -7.92 -20.44
N TYR A 437 -13.85 -8.71 -21.47
CA TYR A 437 -13.17 -9.99 -21.33
C TYR A 437 -11.76 -9.98 -21.93
N ASN A 438 -11.55 -9.23 -23.01
CA ASN A 438 -10.25 -9.01 -23.63
C ASN A 438 -9.95 -7.52 -23.74
N ILE A 439 -8.69 -7.19 -23.87
CA ILE A 439 -8.27 -5.82 -24.19
C ILE A 439 -8.38 -5.63 -25.69
N ALA A 440 -9.13 -4.60 -26.10
CA ALA A 440 -9.27 -4.20 -27.50
C ALA A 440 -8.26 -3.14 -27.93
N GLU A 441 -7.91 -2.20 -27.02
CA GLU A 441 -7.00 -1.10 -27.30
C GLU A 441 -6.04 -0.84 -26.14
N ARG A 442 -4.79 -0.55 -26.44
CA ARG A 442 -3.75 -0.07 -25.54
C ARG A 442 -3.62 -0.91 -24.26
N PRO A 443 -3.11 -2.14 -24.32
CA PRO A 443 -2.85 -2.93 -23.10
C PRO A 443 -1.86 -2.22 -22.18
N VAL A 444 -2.13 -2.27 -20.88
CA VAL A 444 -1.27 -1.74 -19.82
C VAL A 444 -1.00 -2.88 -18.83
N HIS A 445 0.26 -3.29 -18.72
CA HIS A 445 0.67 -4.31 -17.78
C HIS A 445 0.89 -3.73 -16.36
N ILE A 446 0.84 -4.55 -15.32
CA ILE A 446 1.15 -4.09 -13.94
C ILE A 446 2.54 -3.44 -13.87
N HIS A 447 3.55 -3.97 -14.56
CA HIS A 447 4.87 -3.35 -14.60
C HIS A 447 4.86 -1.96 -15.24
N ASP A 448 3.95 -1.69 -16.18
CA ASP A 448 3.81 -0.37 -16.80
C ASP A 448 3.23 0.65 -15.81
N LEU A 449 2.25 0.21 -14.99
CA LEU A 449 1.77 1.02 -13.88
C LEU A 449 2.90 1.34 -12.89
N GLN A 450 3.69 0.34 -12.50
CA GLN A 450 4.82 0.52 -11.58
C GLN A 450 5.89 1.45 -12.17
N ALA A 451 6.24 1.28 -13.46
CA ALA A 451 7.17 2.16 -14.18
C ALA A 451 6.64 3.61 -14.23
N THR A 452 5.33 3.78 -14.45
CA THR A 452 4.68 5.10 -14.51
C THR A 452 4.71 5.79 -13.14
N VAL A 453 4.44 5.07 -12.05
CA VAL A 453 4.54 5.59 -10.68
C VAL A 453 5.97 6.07 -10.38
N LEU A 454 6.98 5.26 -10.69
CA LEU A 454 8.38 5.63 -10.49
C LEU A 454 8.76 6.85 -11.34
N TYR A 455 8.32 6.89 -12.61
CA TYR A 455 8.58 8.03 -13.49
C TYR A 455 7.98 9.33 -12.93
N LEU A 456 6.74 9.32 -12.44
CA LEU A 456 6.12 10.50 -11.84
C LEU A 456 6.89 11.02 -10.62
N LEU A 457 7.53 10.13 -9.88
CA LEU A 457 8.42 10.46 -8.76
C LEU A 457 9.85 10.89 -9.19
N GLY A 458 10.11 11.02 -10.49
CA GLY A 458 11.42 11.41 -11.01
C GLY A 458 12.42 10.26 -11.08
N ILE A 459 11.97 9.03 -10.98
CA ILE A 459 12.81 7.82 -10.98
C ILE A 459 12.72 7.13 -12.34
N ASP A 460 13.86 6.93 -12.97
CA ASP A 460 13.99 5.98 -14.07
C ASP A 460 13.98 4.56 -13.48
N HIS A 461 12.93 3.80 -13.77
CA HIS A 461 12.70 2.47 -13.20
C HIS A 461 13.75 1.43 -13.63
N GLU A 462 14.48 1.68 -14.71
CA GLU A 462 15.56 0.80 -15.16
C GLU A 462 16.88 1.07 -14.42
N ARG A 463 17.08 2.29 -13.95
CA ARG A 463 18.28 2.73 -13.26
C ARG A 463 18.22 2.54 -11.76
N LEU A 464 17.02 2.49 -11.16
CA LEU A 464 16.86 2.21 -9.72
C LEU A 464 17.01 0.71 -9.50
N THR A 465 18.22 0.29 -9.18
CA THR A 465 18.57 -1.12 -8.93
C THR A 465 19.18 -1.34 -7.55
N PHE A 466 19.11 -2.57 -7.07
CA PHE A 466 19.80 -3.05 -5.89
C PHE A 466 20.49 -4.38 -6.19
N ARG A 467 21.79 -4.46 -5.86
CA ARG A 467 22.59 -5.68 -6.07
C ARG A 467 22.34 -6.66 -4.94
N PHE A 468 21.76 -7.80 -5.26
CA PHE A 468 21.53 -8.89 -4.31
C PHE A 468 21.87 -10.23 -4.93
N GLN A 469 22.65 -11.08 -4.25
CA GLN A 469 23.10 -12.40 -4.73
C GLN A 469 23.60 -12.39 -6.18
N SER A 470 24.48 -11.45 -6.49
CA SER A 470 25.11 -11.28 -7.82
C SER A 470 24.19 -10.85 -8.95
N ARG A 471 22.92 -10.51 -8.69
CA ARG A 471 21.97 -9.96 -9.66
C ARG A 471 21.56 -8.54 -9.26
N ASP A 472 21.38 -7.66 -10.25
CA ASP A 472 20.76 -6.34 -10.05
C ASP A 472 19.26 -6.50 -10.20
N TYR A 473 18.53 -6.20 -9.12
CA TYR A 473 17.07 -6.23 -9.06
C TYR A 473 16.51 -4.82 -9.20
N ARG A 474 15.34 -4.72 -9.81
CA ARG A 474 14.51 -3.52 -9.88
C ARG A 474 13.03 -3.88 -9.68
N LEU A 475 12.17 -2.91 -9.33
CA LEU A 475 10.74 -3.14 -9.08
C LEU A 475 10.05 -3.78 -10.30
N THR A 476 10.35 -3.30 -11.51
CA THR A 476 9.72 -3.74 -12.76
C THR A 476 10.38 -4.99 -13.39
N ASP A 477 11.29 -5.63 -12.69
CA ASP A 477 12.09 -6.77 -13.17
C ASP A 477 12.73 -6.47 -14.54
N ILE A 478 12.34 -7.21 -15.60
CA ILE A 478 12.85 -7.03 -16.97
C ILE A 478 11.86 -6.27 -17.88
N ALA A 479 10.73 -5.82 -17.35
CA ALA A 479 9.62 -5.25 -18.10
C ALA A 479 9.30 -3.81 -17.65
N GLY A 480 8.17 -3.30 -18.10
CA GLY A 480 7.60 -2.00 -17.73
C GLY A 480 7.89 -0.92 -18.75
N GLU A 481 6.82 -0.30 -19.21
CA GLU A 481 6.84 0.90 -20.07
C GLU A 481 6.02 2.01 -19.39
N VAL A 482 6.55 3.23 -19.41
CA VAL A 482 5.83 4.38 -18.87
C VAL A 482 4.61 4.68 -19.73
N VAL A 483 3.42 4.71 -19.14
CA VAL A 483 2.15 5.06 -19.81
C VAL A 483 2.12 6.58 -20.03
N ARG A 484 2.80 7.04 -21.06
CA ARG A 484 3.02 8.47 -21.32
C ARG A 484 1.74 9.22 -21.65
N GLU A 485 0.74 8.54 -22.20
CA GLU A 485 -0.59 9.08 -22.51
C GLU A 485 -1.34 9.56 -21.25
N ALA A 486 -1.01 8.96 -20.09
CA ALA A 486 -1.56 9.33 -18.80
C ALA A 486 -0.89 10.58 -18.17
N LEU A 487 0.13 11.15 -18.79
CA LEU A 487 0.98 12.18 -18.18
C LEU A 487 0.71 13.57 -18.79
N LEU A 488 0.80 14.61 -17.92
CA LEU A 488 0.75 16.04 -18.33
C LEU A 488 1.99 16.43 -19.15
#